data_57015100d0af352862fbf8fabdce07e0
#
_entry.id   57015100d0af352862fbf8fabdce07e0
#
_cell.length_a   1.000
_cell.length_b   1.000
_cell.length_c   1.000
_cell.angle_alpha   90.00
_cell.angle_beta   90.00
_cell.angle_gamma   90.00
#
_symmetry.space_group_name_H-M   'P 1'
#
loop_
_entity.id
_entity.type
_entity.pdbx_description
1 polymer ?
#
loop_
_entity_poly.entity_id
_entity_poly.type
_entity_poly.pdbx_seq_one_letter_code
_entity_poly.pdbx_strand_id
1 'polypeptide(L)'
;ISIATSPNSLAYSVFDGEVLSVYGFSGGNPGVLIRHGKYISNYQNLSSIFVKKGDKINANDEIGIVFTNESSGKTILKFNIFNELKPENPTIWLDN
;
A
#
# COMPACT_ATOMS: atom_id res chain seq x y z
N ILE A 1 -9.81 0.19 -2.19
CA ILE A 1 -10.52 0.08 -0.91
C ILE A 1 -9.92 1.04 0.11
N SER A 2 -10.77 1.69 0.86
CA SER A 2 -10.37 2.54 1.97
C SER A 2 -10.74 1.85 3.27
N ILE A 3 -9.77 1.74 4.16
CA ILE A 3 -9.93 1.03 5.44
C ILE A 3 -9.71 2.03 6.57
N ALA A 4 -10.74 2.26 7.36
CA ALA A 4 -10.64 3.13 8.52
C ALA A 4 -9.92 2.38 9.65
N THR A 5 -8.94 3.04 10.26
CA THR A 5 -8.15 2.45 11.34
C THR A 5 -8.03 3.46 12.48
N SER A 6 -7.36 3.05 13.55
CA SER A 6 -7.07 3.93 14.68
C SER A 6 -5.81 4.76 14.39
N PRO A 7 -5.65 5.93 15.03
CA PRO A 7 -4.41 6.70 14.92
C PRO A 7 -3.20 5.84 15.27
N ASN A 8 -2.12 6.04 14.52
CA ASN A 8 -0.86 5.32 14.67
C ASN A 8 -0.94 3.83 14.31
N SER A 9 -1.99 3.42 13.58
CA SER A 9 -2.10 2.04 13.12
C SER A 9 -0.98 1.70 12.14
N LEU A 10 -0.51 0.46 12.23
CA LEU A 10 0.49 -0.06 11.32
C LEU A 10 -0.18 -0.66 10.09
N ALA A 11 0.48 -0.55 8.95
CA ALA A 11 0.09 -1.26 7.74
C ALA A 11 0.94 -2.53 7.64
N TYR A 12 0.30 -3.65 7.36
CA TYR A 12 0.96 -4.95 7.27
C TYR A 12 0.82 -5.52 5.86
N SER A 13 1.83 -6.25 5.41
CA SER A 13 1.76 -6.91 4.13
C SER A 13 0.73 -8.05 4.17
N VAL A 14 -0.10 -8.16 3.14
CA VAL A 14 -1.12 -9.22 3.08
C VAL A 14 -0.55 -10.57 2.67
N PHE A 15 0.56 -10.57 1.92
CA PHE A 15 1.20 -11.80 1.41
C PHE A 15 2.71 -11.61 1.39
N ASP A 16 3.43 -12.74 1.26
CA ASP A 16 4.86 -12.70 0.99
C ASP A 16 5.12 -12.02 -0.35
N GLY A 17 6.20 -11.28 -0.45
CA GLY A 17 6.53 -10.59 -1.69
C GLY A 17 7.83 -9.82 -1.62
N GLU A 18 7.99 -8.92 -2.57
CA GLU A 18 9.16 -8.05 -2.66
C GLU A 18 8.70 -6.62 -2.92
N VAL A 19 9.31 -5.66 -2.24
CA VAL A 19 8.96 -4.25 -2.42
C VAL A 19 9.37 -3.83 -3.83
N LEU A 20 8.36 -3.53 -4.64
CA LEU A 20 8.56 -3.10 -6.02
C LEU A 20 8.97 -1.64 -6.09
N SER A 21 8.34 -0.80 -5.28
CA SER A 21 8.58 0.63 -5.29
C SER A 21 8.07 1.26 -4.00
N VAL A 22 8.78 2.28 -3.54
CA VAL A 22 8.30 3.20 -2.51
C VAL A 22 8.17 4.54 -3.19
N TYR A 23 7.00 5.13 -3.16
CA TYR A 23 6.75 6.38 -3.88
C TYR A 23 6.16 7.44 -2.97
N GLY A 24 6.41 8.68 -3.35
CA GLY A 24 5.82 9.84 -2.70
C GLY A 24 5.79 10.97 -3.70
N PHE A 25 5.01 11.98 -3.43
CA PHE A 25 4.93 13.14 -4.30
C PHE A 25 4.63 14.37 -3.46
N SER A 26 4.96 15.52 -4.01
CA SER A 26 4.77 16.80 -3.33
C SER A 26 3.30 17.00 -2.99
N GLY A 27 3.02 17.25 -1.72
CA GLY A 27 1.66 17.48 -1.25
C GLY A 27 0.84 16.23 -1.01
N GLY A 28 1.41 15.04 -1.23
CA GLY A 28 0.73 13.78 -0.98
C GLY A 28 1.45 12.92 0.03
N ASN A 29 0.77 11.91 0.52
CA ASN A 29 1.36 10.97 1.46
C ASN A 29 2.02 9.81 0.69
N PRO A 30 3.13 9.26 1.19
CA PRO A 30 3.81 8.18 0.51
C PRO A 30 3.03 6.87 0.50
N GLY A 31 3.45 5.99 -0.38
CA GLY A 31 2.87 4.66 -0.51
C GLY A 31 3.91 3.63 -0.92
N VAL A 32 3.50 2.37 -0.89
CA VAL A 32 4.37 1.22 -1.18
C VAL A 32 3.66 0.28 -2.14
N LEU A 33 4.40 -0.19 -3.14
CA LEU A 33 3.96 -1.26 -4.03
C LEU A 33 4.76 -2.51 -3.71
N ILE A 34 4.06 -3.62 -3.50
CA ILE A 34 4.69 -4.92 -3.20
C ILE A 34 4.23 -5.93 -4.25
N ARG A 35 5.18 -6.62 -4.86
CA ARG A 35 4.89 -7.67 -5.84
C ARG A 35 4.76 -9.02 -5.15
N HIS A 36 3.67 -9.73 -5.46
CA HIS A 36 3.38 -11.07 -4.96
C HIS A 36 3.15 -11.99 -6.16
N GLY A 37 4.24 -12.44 -6.79
CA GLY A 37 4.13 -13.17 -8.04
C GLY A 37 3.57 -12.28 -9.14
N LYS A 38 2.40 -12.58 -9.66
CA LYS A 38 1.74 -11.79 -10.71
C LYS A 38 0.77 -10.73 -10.18
N TYR A 39 0.67 -10.58 -8.86
CA TYR A 39 -0.17 -9.56 -8.25
C TYR A 39 0.69 -8.51 -7.59
N ILE A 40 0.18 -7.29 -7.55
CA ILE A 40 0.84 -6.18 -6.89
C ILE A 40 -0.14 -5.58 -5.90
N SER A 41 0.26 -5.46 -4.64
CA SER A 41 -0.52 -4.75 -3.64
C SER A 41 0.01 -3.33 -3.50
N ASN A 42 -0.90 -2.38 -3.34
CA ASN A 42 -0.59 -0.98 -3.21
C ASN A 42 -1.14 -0.47 -1.88
N TYR A 43 -0.25 0.10 -1.08
CA TYR A 43 -0.57 0.63 0.24
C TYR A 43 -0.33 2.13 0.20
N GLN A 44 -1.40 2.91 0.24
CA GLN A 44 -1.33 4.36 0.12
C GLN A 44 -1.76 5.05 1.40
N ASN A 45 -1.42 6.33 1.50
CA ASN A 45 -1.80 7.20 2.61
C ASN A 45 -1.07 6.80 3.89
N LEU A 46 0.25 6.58 3.76
CA LEU A 46 1.12 6.29 4.89
C LEU A 46 1.81 7.56 5.36
N SER A 47 2.15 7.63 6.63
CA SER A 47 2.93 8.74 7.18
C SER A 47 4.40 8.39 7.30
N SER A 48 4.71 7.11 7.49
CA SER A 48 6.08 6.62 7.61
C SER A 48 6.18 5.30 6.85
N ILE A 49 7.36 5.06 6.25
CA ILE A 49 7.64 3.84 5.48
C ILE A 49 8.82 3.14 6.15
N PHE A 50 8.65 1.84 6.44
CA PHE A 50 9.67 1.03 7.10
C PHE A 50 10.51 0.20 6.14
N VAL A 51 10.12 0.16 4.87
CA VAL A 51 10.73 -0.72 3.86
C VAL A 51 11.28 0.11 2.71
N LYS A 52 12.09 -0.53 1.87
CA LYS A 52 12.67 0.12 0.69
C LYS A 52 12.57 -0.81 -0.51
N LYS A 53 12.73 -0.25 -1.71
CA LYS A 53 12.72 -1.02 -2.95
C LYS A 53 13.69 -2.18 -2.88
N GLY A 54 13.22 -3.36 -3.23
CA GLY A 54 14.01 -4.57 -3.24
C GLY A 54 13.95 -5.39 -1.96
N ASP A 55 13.37 -4.85 -0.88
CA ASP A 55 13.23 -5.62 0.36
C ASP A 55 12.30 -6.80 0.16
N LYS A 56 12.66 -7.91 0.76
CA LYS A 56 11.79 -9.08 0.80
C LYS A 56 10.90 -9.00 2.01
N ILE A 57 9.60 -9.22 1.78
CA ILE A 57 8.56 -9.03 2.78
C ILE A 57 7.83 -10.35 2.98
N ASN A 58 7.58 -10.69 4.23
CA ASN A 58 6.73 -11.84 4.57
C ASN A 58 5.33 -11.33 4.92
N ALA A 59 4.35 -12.19 4.78
CA ALA A 59 2.98 -11.86 5.19
C ALA A 59 2.98 -11.39 6.64
N ASN A 60 2.23 -10.32 6.91
CA ASN A 60 2.11 -9.68 8.22
C ASN A 60 3.32 -8.87 8.67
N ASP A 61 4.34 -8.71 7.83
CA ASP A 61 5.43 -7.79 8.14
C ASP A 61 4.91 -6.34 8.13
N GLU A 62 5.46 -5.52 9.00
CA GLU A 62 5.10 -4.10 9.09
C GLU A 62 5.69 -3.35 7.91
N ILE A 63 4.85 -2.59 7.23
CA ILE A 63 5.26 -1.81 6.06
C ILE A 63 5.47 -0.34 6.42
N GLY A 64 4.62 0.18 7.29
CA GLY A 64 4.67 1.58 7.68
C GLY A 64 3.55 1.95 8.63
N ILE A 65 3.39 3.24 8.85
CA ILE A 65 2.35 3.79 9.71
C ILE A 65 1.34 4.51 8.83
N VAL A 66 0.05 4.27 9.08
CA VAL A 66 -1.03 4.91 8.34
C VAL A 66 -1.15 6.37 8.77
N PHE A 67 -1.31 7.26 7.79
CA PHE A 67 -1.43 8.68 8.03
C PHE A 67 -2.75 9.02 8.74
N THR A 68 -2.66 9.87 9.76
CA THR A 68 -3.83 10.43 10.45
C THR A 68 -4.01 11.88 10.02
N ASN A 69 -5.18 12.22 9.49
CA ASN A 69 -5.49 13.59 9.11
C ASN A 69 -5.81 14.37 10.39
N GLU A 70 -5.02 15.38 10.68
CA GLU A 70 -5.20 16.16 11.91
C GLU A 70 -6.52 16.93 11.94
N SER A 71 -6.98 17.40 10.79
CA SER A 71 -8.21 18.19 10.72
C SER A 71 -9.44 17.36 10.99
N SER A 72 -9.50 16.15 10.45
CA SER A 72 -10.66 15.26 10.59
C SER A 72 -10.50 14.22 11.69
N GLY A 73 -9.26 13.97 12.13
CA GLY A 73 -8.94 12.91 13.07
C GLY A 73 -9.02 11.52 12.47
N LYS A 74 -9.21 11.41 11.16
CA LYS A 74 -9.39 10.11 10.50
C LYS A 74 -8.06 9.51 10.08
N THR A 75 -7.95 8.21 10.26
CA THR A 75 -6.79 7.41 9.85
C THR A 75 -7.29 6.37 8.88
N ILE A 76 -6.97 6.55 7.60
CA ILE A 76 -7.51 5.72 6.53
C ILE A 76 -6.39 5.16 5.68
N LEU A 77 -6.30 3.83 5.60
CA LEU A 77 -5.40 3.15 4.68
C LEU A 77 -6.11 2.95 3.35
N LYS A 78 -5.48 3.36 2.26
CA LYS A 78 -5.97 3.08 0.92
C LYS A 78 -5.22 1.90 0.37
N PHE A 79 -5.94 0.86 0.00
CA PHE A 79 -5.38 -0.42 -0.38
C PHE A 79 -6.00 -0.92 -1.67
N ASN A 80 -5.14 -1.40 -2.59
CA ASN A 80 -5.57 -1.97 -3.87
C ASN A 80 -4.70 -3.15 -4.23
N ILE A 81 -5.25 -4.09 -5.02
CA ILE A 81 -4.50 -5.20 -5.58
C ILE A 81 -4.71 -5.18 -7.09
N PHE A 82 -3.60 -5.28 -7.84
CA PHE A 82 -3.62 -5.32 -9.30
C PHE A 82 -3.11 -6.66 -9.79
N ASN A 83 -3.63 -7.09 -10.94
CA ASN A 83 -3.06 -8.23 -11.65
C ASN A 83 -2.10 -7.70 -12.72
N GLU A 84 -0.81 -7.95 -12.55
CA GLU A 84 0.23 -7.45 -13.44
C GLU A 84 0.07 -7.95 -14.89
N LEU A 85 -0.60 -9.07 -15.08
CA LEU A 85 -0.77 -9.64 -16.40
C LEU A 85 -1.77 -8.89 -17.29
N LYS A 86 -2.48 -7.91 -16.75
CA LYS A 86 -3.45 -7.12 -17.51
C LYS A 86 -3.19 -5.63 -17.32
N PRO A 87 -1.96 -5.15 -17.55
CA PRO A 87 -1.63 -3.77 -17.23
C PRO A 87 -2.26 -2.73 -18.15
N GLU A 88 -2.63 -3.13 -19.37
CA GLU A 88 -3.09 -2.19 -20.39
C GLU A 88 -4.57 -1.84 -20.28
N ASN A 89 -5.33 -2.54 -19.45
CA ASN A 89 -6.76 -2.28 -19.33
C ASN A 89 -7.26 -2.34 -17.89
N PRO A 90 -7.18 -1.22 -17.16
CA PRO A 90 -7.62 -1.17 -15.78
C PRO A 90 -9.09 -1.52 -15.58
N THR A 91 -9.92 -1.26 -16.58
CA THR A 91 -11.35 -1.59 -16.50
C THR A 91 -11.56 -3.08 -16.33
N ILE A 92 -10.75 -3.89 -17.01
CA ILE A 92 -10.82 -5.34 -16.88
C ILE A 92 -10.45 -5.76 -15.45
N TRP A 93 -9.49 -5.10 -14.85
CA TRP A 93 -9.10 -5.39 -13.47
C TRP A 93 -10.25 -5.14 -12.50
N LEU A 94 -10.99 -4.06 -12.72
CA LEU A 94 -12.06 -3.67 -11.83
C LEU A 94 -13.27 -4.59 -11.95
N ASP A 95 -13.46 -5.18 -13.12
CA ASP A 95 -14.58 -6.05 -13.39
C ASP A 95 -14.36 -7.50 -12.90
N ASN A 96 -13.14 -7.83 -12.58
CA ASN A 96 -12.80 -9.18 -12.12
C ASN A 96 -12.69 -9.25 -10.57
#